data_2feae35d2a4ef01f6aef0006f67a5632
#
_entry.id   2feae35d2a4ef01f6aef0006f67a5632
#
_cell.length_a   1.000
_cell.length_b   1.000
_cell.length_c   1.000
_cell.angle_alpha   90.00
_cell.angle_beta   90.00
_cell.angle_gamma   90.00
#
_symmetry.space_group_name_H-M   'P 1'
#
loop_
_entity.id
_entity.type
_entity.pdbx_description
1 polymer ?
#
loop_
_entity_poly.entity_id
_entity_poly.type
_entity_poly.pdbx_seq_one_letter_code
_entity_poly.pdbx_strand_id
1 'polypeptide(L)'
;MMLTWSAGARRDQEAREGRRVYEAASMYYVQGETMDVIARHLRCSRSTVSRLLARARSEGVVRIELAEPGGAGGLETRFETELGVRVHVVPVREGTTEIHRLQQVAAVAAARVVESAADLARAGASGAGGPVIGVAWGTTMSEVAAALPNRRIPGLTIVQLNGASDPVHEGPSAGRMLSRMGAALGARTIGFPVPAFFDRADTRRAMWLEHSVKRVLSVAGTARLAVFGVGTLETGSGALPSQVYAGGHLSRADLAVARREGVVG
;
A
#
# COMPACT_ATOMS: atom_id res chain seq x y z
N MET A 1 10.41 -43.40 0.11
CA MET A 1 11.01 -42.88 1.34
C MET A 1 12.16 -41.89 1.03
N MET A 2 12.00 -40.96 0.09
CA MET A 2 13.06 -40.05 -0.37
C MET A 2 12.69 -38.56 -0.35
N LEU A 3 11.53 -38.15 0.19
CA LEU A 3 11.05 -36.75 0.16
C LEU A 3 11.16 -35.97 1.49
N THR A 4 11.57 -36.61 2.56
CA THR A 4 11.63 -35.94 3.88
C THR A 4 12.98 -35.30 4.21
N TRP A 5 14.05 -35.69 3.53
CA TRP A 5 15.40 -35.15 3.78
C TRP A 5 15.62 -33.75 3.16
N SER A 6 14.93 -33.43 2.07
CA SER A 6 15.08 -32.12 1.41
C SER A 6 14.37 -30.97 2.16
N ALA A 7 13.33 -31.27 2.93
CA ALA A 7 12.57 -30.26 3.70
C ALA A 7 13.30 -29.83 4.97
N GLY A 8 14.02 -30.74 5.63
CA GLY A 8 14.86 -30.44 6.79
C GLY A 8 16.04 -29.54 6.43
N ALA A 9 16.77 -29.91 5.37
CA ALA A 9 17.93 -29.14 4.91
C ALA A 9 17.57 -27.70 4.48
N ARG A 10 16.40 -27.51 3.84
CA ARG A 10 15.91 -26.18 3.49
C ARG A 10 15.58 -25.32 4.72
N ARG A 11 14.89 -25.88 5.72
CA ARG A 11 14.59 -25.16 6.97
C ARG A 11 15.85 -24.78 7.73
N ASP A 12 16.85 -25.65 7.77
CA ASP A 12 18.13 -25.36 8.40
C ASP A 12 18.91 -24.27 7.66
N GLN A 13 18.81 -24.25 6.32
CA GLN A 13 19.44 -23.21 5.52
C GLN A 13 18.72 -21.86 5.70
N GLU A 14 17.38 -21.83 5.68
CA GLU A 14 16.58 -20.64 5.95
C GLU A 14 16.84 -20.08 7.35
N ALA A 15 16.95 -20.97 8.35
CA ALA A 15 17.28 -20.56 9.72
C ALA A 15 18.70 -20.00 9.86
N ARG A 16 19.67 -20.53 9.11
CA ARG A 16 21.05 -19.99 9.06
C ARG A 16 21.08 -18.63 8.37
N GLU A 17 20.36 -18.49 7.26
CA GLU A 17 20.27 -17.20 6.56
C GLU A 17 19.56 -16.14 7.41
N GLY A 18 18.46 -16.48 8.07
CA GLY A 18 17.76 -15.58 8.99
C GLY A 18 18.66 -15.10 10.13
N ARG A 19 19.49 -15.99 10.70
CA ARG A 19 20.48 -15.62 11.73
C ARG A 19 21.53 -14.64 11.18
N ARG A 20 22.03 -14.85 9.96
CA ARG A 20 23.00 -13.93 9.34
C ARG A 20 22.38 -12.55 9.06
N VAL A 21 21.12 -12.50 8.67
CA VAL A 21 20.37 -11.25 8.50
C VAL A 21 20.26 -10.50 9.82
N TYR A 22 19.86 -11.19 10.89
CA TYR A 22 19.76 -10.61 12.22
C TYR A 22 21.11 -10.11 12.74
N GLU A 23 22.16 -10.92 12.61
CA GLU A 23 23.52 -10.60 13.07
C GLU A 23 24.08 -9.37 12.35
N ALA A 24 23.97 -9.31 11.01
CA ALA A 24 24.38 -8.14 10.23
C ALA A 24 23.62 -6.89 10.66
N ALA A 25 22.32 -7.02 10.89
CA ALA A 25 21.46 -5.92 11.32
C ALA A 25 21.81 -5.42 12.73
N SER A 26 22.02 -6.34 13.67
CA SER A 26 22.45 -6.02 15.05
C SER A 26 23.79 -5.28 15.09
N MET A 27 24.77 -5.78 14.34
CA MET A 27 26.07 -5.10 14.24
C MET A 27 25.97 -3.70 13.66
N TYR A 28 25.18 -3.52 12.60
CA TYR A 28 25.07 -2.24 11.93
C TYR A 28 24.22 -1.21 12.71
N TYR A 29 23.00 -1.59 13.13
CA TYR A 29 22.02 -0.66 13.71
C TYR A 29 22.14 -0.50 15.22
N VAL A 30 22.62 -1.51 15.94
CA VAL A 30 22.73 -1.49 17.41
C VAL A 30 24.14 -1.20 17.86
N GLN A 31 25.13 -1.84 17.22
CA GLN A 31 26.55 -1.70 17.62
C GLN A 31 27.27 -0.57 16.86
N GLY A 32 26.67 -0.02 15.80
CA GLY A 32 27.26 1.07 15.01
C GLY A 32 28.45 0.66 14.14
N GLU A 33 28.60 -0.65 13.87
CA GLU A 33 29.72 -1.16 13.10
C GLU A 33 29.62 -0.80 11.61
N THR A 34 30.75 -0.60 10.96
CA THR A 34 30.79 -0.33 9.52
C THR A 34 30.53 -1.60 8.70
N MET A 35 30.02 -1.44 7.47
CA MET A 35 29.80 -2.58 6.57
C MET A 35 31.09 -3.38 6.30
N ASP A 36 32.26 -2.76 6.38
CA ASP A 36 33.55 -3.43 6.16
C ASP A 36 33.94 -4.29 7.36
N VAL A 37 33.64 -3.86 8.59
CA VAL A 37 33.82 -4.66 9.81
C VAL A 37 32.87 -5.85 9.79
N ILE A 38 31.62 -5.63 9.46
CA ILE A 38 30.60 -6.68 9.36
C ILE A 38 30.96 -7.70 8.27
N ALA A 39 31.47 -7.24 7.13
CA ALA A 39 31.89 -8.12 6.03
C ALA A 39 33.03 -9.07 6.48
N ARG A 40 34.00 -8.54 7.21
CA ARG A 40 35.10 -9.35 7.79
C ARG A 40 34.58 -10.35 8.83
N HIS A 41 33.70 -9.92 9.73
CA HIS A 41 33.10 -10.76 10.77
C HIS A 41 32.29 -11.91 10.16
N LEU A 42 31.40 -11.62 9.21
CA LEU A 42 30.55 -12.60 8.54
C LEU A 42 31.26 -13.35 7.40
N ARG A 43 32.53 -13.08 7.17
CA ARG A 43 33.34 -13.65 6.07
C ARG A 43 32.65 -13.59 4.73
N CYS A 44 32.18 -12.38 4.37
CA CYS A 44 31.49 -12.12 3.10
C CYS A 44 31.90 -10.78 2.51
N SER A 45 31.39 -10.45 1.33
CA SER A 45 31.66 -9.16 0.69
C SER A 45 30.79 -8.04 1.28
N ARG A 46 31.27 -6.78 1.18
CA ARG A 46 30.48 -5.59 1.55
C ARG A 46 29.12 -5.52 0.83
N SER A 47 29.08 -5.95 -0.44
CA SER A 47 27.84 -6.02 -1.21
C SER A 47 26.87 -7.08 -0.64
N THR A 48 27.38 -8.17 -0.07
CA THR A 48 26.56 -9.15 0.64
C THR A 48 25.99 -8.57 1.93
N VAL A 49 26.78 -7.81 2.70
CA VAL A 49 26.29 -7.10 3.90
C VAL A 49 25.16 -6.13 3.52
N SER A 50 25.35 -5.33 2.46
CA SER A 50 24.31 -4.43 1.97
C SER A 50 23.00 -5.16 1.65
N ARG A 51 23.06 -6.35 1.01
CA ARG A 51 21.89 -7.18 0.73
C ARG A 51 21.25 -7.74 2.01
N LEU A 52 22.05 -8.17 2.99
CA LEU A 52 21.53 -8.64 4.28
C LEU A 52 20.80 -7.53 5.03
N LEU A 53 21.36 -6.30 5.05
CA LEU A 53 20.71 -5.14 5.68
C LEU A 53 19.42 -4.72 4.94
N ALA A 54 19.41 -4.76 3.60
CA ALA A 54 18.19 -4.53 2.83
C ALA A 54 17.10 -5.56 3.13
N ARG A 55 17.51 -6.83 3.23
CA ARG A 55 16.63 -7.94 3.60
C ARG A 55 16.10 -7.81 5.04
N ALA A 56 16.94 -7.40 6.00
CA ALA A 56 16.53 -7.14 7.38
C ALA A 56 15.41 -6.10 7.47
N ARG A 57 15.46 -5.07 6.62
CA ARG A 57 14.40 -4.06 6.53
C ARG A 57 13.14 -4.61 5.87
N SER A 58 13.27 -5.31 4.74
CA SER A 58 12.12 -5.86 4.00
C SER A 58 11.38 -6.98 4.75
N GLU A 59 12.09 -7.76 5.57
CA GLU A 59 11.51 -8.82 6.41
C GLU A 59 11.03 -8.31 7.78
N GLY A 60 11.22 -7.01 8.08
CA GLY A 60 10.78 -6.40 9.33
C GLY A 60 11.64 -6.79 10.56
N VAL A 61 12.82 -7.38 10.36
CA VAL A 61 13.82 -7.63 11.40
C VAL A 61 14.34 -6.31 11.98
N VAL A 62 14.41 -5.27 11.14
CA VAL A 62 14.75 -3.90 11.54
C VAL A 62 13.57 -2.99 11.24
N ARG A 63 13.17 -2.22 12.25
CA ARG A 63 12.27 -1.07 12.11
C ARG A 63 13.06 0.18 12.43
N ILE A 64 13.05 1.14 11.52
CA ILE A 64 13.69 2.44 11.71
C ILE A 64 12.57 3.45 11.94
N GLU A 65 12.53 4.01 13.13
CA GLU A 65 11.66 5.13 13.47
C GLU A 65 12.53 6.38 13.53
N LEU A 66 12.16 7.39 12.76
CA LEU A 66 12.81 8.69 12.83
C LEU A 66 12.00 9.54 13.81
N ALA A 67 12.60 9.92 14.93
CA ALA A 67 12.05 10.96 15.78
C ALA A 67 12.27 12.31 15.08
N GLU A 68 11.20 13.04 14.79
CA GLU A 68 11.35 14.40 14.26
C GLU A 68 12.01 15.28 15.31
N PRO A 69 13.03 16.08 14.95
CA PRO A 69 13.55 17.11 15.85
C PRO A 69 12.40 18.05 16.20
N GLY A 70 12.13 18.26 17.49
CA GLY A 70 11.04 19.10 17.97
C GLY A 70 11.10 20.51 17.36
N GLY A 71 10.36 20.72 16.31
CA GLY A 71 10.38 21.92 15.47
C GLY A 71 9.50 21.82 14.23
N ALA A 72 8.93 20.65 13.93
CA ALA A 72 7.94 20.49 12.86
C ALA A 72 6.55 21.02 13.29
N GLY A 73 6.49 22.20 13.87
CA GLY A 73 5.30 23.03 13.98
C GLY A 73 4.81 23.52 12.60
N GLY A 74 5.18 22.81 11.52
CA GLY A 74 4.93 23.19 10.16
C GLY A 74 3.59 22.65 9.66
N LEU A 75 3.65 21.91 8.55
CA LEU A 75 2.47 21.47 7.81
C LEU A 75 1.63 20.44 8.58
N GLU A 76 2.24 19.48 9.26
CA GLU A 76 1.51 18.43 9.98
C GLU A 76 0.61 18.98 11.09
N THR A 77 1.16 19.85 11.93
CA THR A 77 0.39 20.53 12.98
C THR A 77 -0.71 21.42 12.42
N ARG A 78 -0.45 22.10 11.30
CA ARG A 78 -1.48 22.92 10.64
C ARG A 78 -2.62 22.05 10.10
N PHE A 79 -2.34 20.95 9.44
CA PHE A 79 -3.37 20.02 8.97
C PHE A 79 -4.19 19.44 10.13
N GLU A 80 -3.54 19.07 11.23
CA GLU A 80 -4.23 18.57 12.41
C GLU A 80 -5.12 19.64 13.04
N THR A 81 -4.62 20.87 13.17
CA THR A 81 -5.36 21.98 13.77
C THR A 81 -6.50 22.48 12.87
N GLU A 82 -6.26 22.63 11.58
CA GLU A 82 -7.22 23.24 10.66
C GLU A 82 -8.26 22.24 10.15
N LEU A 83 -7.87 20.96 9.97
CA LEU A 83 -8.71 19.95 9.33
C LEU A 83 -9.03 18.75 10.23
N GLY A 84 -8.43 18.65 11.40
CA GLY A 84 -8.62 17.52 12.31
C GLY A 84 -8.08 16.20 11.78
N VAL A 85 -7.17 16.24 10.79
CA VAL A 85 -6.58 15.05 10.17
C VAL A 85 -5.10 14.93 10.52
N ARG A 86 -4.67 13.72 10.88
CA ARG A 86 -3.26 13.41 11.06
C ARG A 86 -2.60 13.25 9.69
N VAL A 87 -1.57 14.01 9.45
CA VAL A 87 -0.78 14.00 8.22
C VAL A 87 0.62 13.44 8.52
N HIS A 88 1.18 12.76 7.56
CA HIS A 88 2.57 12.36 7.58
C HIS A 88 3.25 12.91 6.33
N VAL A 89 4.07 13.92 6.51
CA VAL A 89 4.80 14.57 5.42
C VAL A 89 6.02 13.73 5.06
N VAL A 90 6.13 13.32 3.80
CA VAL A 90 7.28 12.58 3.30
C VAL A 90 8.25 13.56 2.68
N PRO A 91 9.43 13.79 3.30
CA PRO A 91 10.42 14.70 2.75
C PRO A 91 11.02 14.11 1.46
N VAL A 92 11.07 14.91 0.41
CA VAL A 92 11.65 14.53 -0.89
C VAL A 92 12.72 15.53 -1.29
N ARG A 93 13.75 15.06 -2.01
CA ARG A 93 14.79 15.96 -2.53
C ARG A 93 14.19 16.93 -3.52
N GLU A 94 14.68 18.16 -3.49
CA GLU A 94 14.40 19.14 -4.53
C GLU A 94 14.83 18.62 -5.90
N GLY A 95 14.04 18.87 -6.94
CA GLY A 95 14.27 18.33 -8.28
C GLY A 95 13.88 16.86 -8.50
N THR A 96 13.29 16.21 -7.48
CA THR A 96 12.77 14.84 -7.64
C THR A 96 11.60 14.82 -8.63
N THR A 97 11.62 13.87 -9.58
CA THR A 97 10.53 13.69 -10.55
C THR A 97 9.24 13.25 -9.86
N GLU A 98 8.09 13.55 -10.47
CA GLU A 98 6.77 13.17 -9.96
C GLU A 98 6.67 11.67 -9.64
N ILE A 99 7.16 10.82 -10.54
CA ILE A 99 7.13 9.38 -10.34
C ILE A 99 7.94 8.93 -9.11
N HIS A 100 9.15 9.48 -8.94
CA HIS A 100 9.98 9.16 -7.78
C HIS A 100 9.36 9.69 -6.48
N ARG A 101 8.74 10.88 -6.53
CA ARG A 101 8.01 11.47 -5.41
C ARG A 101 6.85 10.56 -4.99
N LEU A 102 6.07 10.11 -5.97
CA LEU A 102 4.99 9.16 -5.76
C LEU A 102 5.49 7.84 -5.14
N GLN A 103 6.61 7.30 -5.63
CA GLN A 103 7.18 6.05 -5.11
C GLN A 103 7.65 6.18 -3.66
N GLN A 104 8.23 7.32 -3.28
CA GLN A 104 8.65 7.56 -1.89
C GLN A 104 7.43 7.66 -0.96
N VAL A 105 6.40 8.40 -1.35
CA VAL A 105 5.14 8.48 -0.60
C VAL A 105 4.48 7.10 -0.53
N ALA A 106 4.45 6.36 -1.63
CA ALA A 106 3.86 5.03 -1.70
C ALA A 106 4.57 4.03 -0.76
N ALA A 107 5.89 4.11 -0.63
CA ALA A 107 6.65 3.26 0.30
C ALA A 107 6.26 3.50 1.76
N VAL A 108 6.13 4.77 2.15
CA VAL A 108 5.69 5.15 3.50
C VAL A 108 4.22 4.74 3.73
N ALA A 109 3.35 5.01 2.77
CA ALA A 109 1.94 4.62 2.83
C ALA A 109 1.78 3.09 2.93
N ALA A 110 2.57 2.31 2.18
CA ALA A 110 2.56 0.85 2.25
C ALA A 110 2.91 0.34 3.66
N ALA A 111 3.92 0.92 4.31
CA ALA A 111 4.28 0.57 5.69
C ALA A 111 3.10 0.86 6.65
N ARG A 112 2.47 2.02 6.53
CA ARG A 112 1.31 2.42 7.34
C ARG A 112 0.09 1.52 7.13
N VAL A 113 -0.17 1.13 5.89
CA VAL A 113 -1.26 0.17 5.56
C VAL A 113 -1.01 -1.16 6.27
N VAL A 114 0.22 -1.67 6.23
CA VAL A 114 0.58 -2.94 6.89
C VAL A 114 0.44 -2.84 8.40
N GLU A 115 0.90 -1.76 9.02
CA GLU A 115 0.76 -1.52 10.46
C GLU A 115 -0.71 -1.48 10.86
N SER A 116 -1.51 -0.63 10.19
CA SER A 116 -2.94 -0.49 10.47
C SER A 116 -3.71 -1.80 10.28
N ALA A 117 -3.42 -2.54 9.21
CA ALA A 117 -4.06 -3.84 8.98
C ALA A 117 -3.67 -4.88 10.03
N ALA A 118 -2.40 -4.87 10.49
CA ALA A 118 -1.94 -5.75 11.56
C ALA A 118 -2.58 -5.38 12.92
N ASP A 119 -2.78 -4.09 13.20
CA ASP A 119 -3.46 -3.61 14.40
C ASP A 119 -4.93 -4.05 14.39
N LEU A 120 -5.60 -3.90 13.27
CA LEU A 120 -6.97 -4.38 13.09
C LEU A 120 -7.07 -5.90 13.30
N ALA A 121 -6.09 -6.66 12.80
CA ALA A 121 -6.05 -8.10 13.00
C ALA A 121 -5.87 -8.47 14.48
N ARG A 122 -5.03 -7.75 15.21
CA ARG A 122 -4.84 -7.94 16.65
C ARG A 122 -6.09 -7.56 17.45
N ALA A 123 -6.74 -6.44 17.10
CA ALA A 123 -7.95 -5.98 17.78
C ALA A 123 -9.18 -6.85 17.47
N GLY A 124 -9.23 -7.49 16.31
CA GLY A 124 -10.33 -8.31 15.82
C GLY A 124 -10.23 -9.79 16.14
N ALA A 125 -9.17 -10.24 16.83
CA ALA A 125 -8.92 -11.66 17.11
C ALA A 125 -10.02 -12.34 17.96
N SER A 126 -10.97 -11.59 18.52
CA SER A 126 -12.07 -12.08 19.36
C SER A 126 -13.42 -12.18 18.62
N GLY A 127 -13.50 -11.92 17.32
CA GLY A 127 -14.75 -11.90 16.54
C GLY A 127 -14.78 -12.90 15.38
N ALA A 128 -15.96 -13.29 14.96
CA ALA A 128 -16.22 -14.31 13.92
C ALA A 128 -15.81 -13.91 12.48
N GLY A 129 -15.22 -12.73 12.27
CA GLY A 129 -14.72 -12.25 10.97
C GLY A 129 -13.37 -11.59 11.12
N GLY A 130 -12.39 -11.95 10.27
CA GLY A 130 -11.10 -11.29 10.21
C GLY A 130 -11.21 -9.81 9.80
N PRO A 131 -10.09 -9.04 9.88
CA PRO A 131 -10.08 -7.63 9.51
C PRO A 131 -10.42 -7.42 8.03
N VAL A 132 -11.24 -6.42 7.76
CA VAL A 132 -11.60 -6.00 6.40
C VAL A 132 -11.01 -4.61 6.14
N ILE A 133 -10.26 -4.47 5.06
CA ILE A 133 -9.82 -3.18 4.55
C ILE A 133 -10.37 -2.94 3.16
N GLY A 134 -10.84 -1.72 2.91
CA GLY A 134 -11.30 -1.27 1.61
C GLY A 134 -10.19 -0.56 0.85
N VAL A 135 -10.08 -0.80 -0.46
CA VAL A 135 -9.10 -0.12 -1.30
C VAL A 135 -9.75 0.42 -2.57
N ALA A 136 -9.41 1.63 -2.96
CA ALA A 136 -9.75 2.17 -4.27
C ALA A 136 -8.53 2.07 -5.19
N TRP A 137 -8.71 1.59 -6.42
CA TRP A 137 -7.62 1.53 -7.39
C TRP A 137 -7.30 2.92 -7.97
N GLY A 138 -6.07 3.08 -8.43
CA GLY A 138 -5.55 4.27 -9.06
C GLY A 138 -4.02 4.19 -9.15
N THR A 139 -3.39 5.19 -9.78
CA THR A 139 -1.93 5.23 -9.96
C THR A 139 -1.21 5.16 -8.62
N THR A 140 -1.60 6.00 -7.67
CA THR A 140 -1.01 6.02 -6.33
C THR A 140 -1.14 4.67 -5.64
N MET A 141 -2.33 4.06 -5.68
CA MET A 141 -2.57 2.78 -5.02
C MET A 141 -1.86 1.62 -5.72
N SER A 142 -1.58 1.72 -7.02
CA SER A 142 -0.75 0.75 -7.73
C SER A 142 0.71 0.79 -7.25
N GLU A 143 1.26 1.98 -7.00
CA GLU A 143 2.59 2.16 -6.41
C GLU A 143 2.63 1.70 -4.94
N VAL A 144 1.60 2.00 -4.14
CA VAL A 144 1.46 1.47 -2.77
C VAL A 144 1.46 -0.06 -2.78
N ALA A 145 0.68 -0.68 -3.66
CA ALA A 145 0.66 -2.14 -3.79
C ALA A 145 2.00 -2.71 -4.25
N ALA A 146 2.78 -1.96 -5.06
CA ALA A 146 4.12 -2.34 -5.48
C ALA A 146 5.14 -2.28 -4.33
N ALA A 147 4.95 -1.35 -3.41
CA ALA A 147 5.85 -1.12 -2.27
C ALA A 147 5.51 -1.97 -1.04
N LEU A 148 4.41 -2.73 -1.05
CA LEU A 148 4.03 -3.57 0.09
C LEU A 148 5.10 -4.63 0.37
N PRO A 149 5.56 -4.76 1.63
CA PRO A 149 6.42 -5.86 2.03
C PRO A 149 5.64 -7.18 2.07
N ASN A 150 6.32 -8.28 1.84
CA ASN A 150 5.75 -9.61 1.99
C ASN A 150 5.54 -9.91 3.49
N ARG A 151 4.36 -9.56 4.01
CA ARG A 151 3.99 -9.74 5.41
C ARG A 151 2.59 -10.28 5.54
N ARG A 152 2.48 -11.57 5.82
CA ARG A 152 1.18 -12.22 6.00
C ARG A 152 0.44 -11.68 7.21
N ILE A 153 -0.82 -11.28 7.01
CA ILE A 153 -1.75 -10.83 8.06
C ILE A 153 -2.90 -11.84 8.13
N PRO A 154 -3.00 -12.63 9.21
CA PRO A 154 -4.00 -13.68 9.31
C PRO A 154 -5.44 -13.15 9.21
N GLY A 155 -6.26 -13.82 8.42
CA GLY A 155 -7.69 -13.50 8.28
C GLY A 155 -8.01 -12.22 7.51
N LEU A 156 -7.02 -11.50 7.00
CA LEU A 156 -7.24 -10.24 6.28
C LEU A 156 -8.06 -10.45 5.02
N THR A 157 -9.08 -9.62 4.85
CA THR A 157 -9.84 -9.47 3.59
C THR A 157 -9.63 -8.06 3.04
N ILE A 158 -9.32 -7.97 1.76
CA ILE A 158 -9.20 -6.71 1.01
C ILE A 158 -10.37 -6.63 0.04
N VAL A 159 -11.20 -5.59 0.17
CA VAL A 159 -12.35 -5.36 -0.71
C VAL A 159 -12.13 -4.11 -1.55
N GLN A 160 -12.42 -4.22 -2.84
CA GLN A 160 -12.40 -3.08 -3.77
C GLN A 160 -13.58 -2.13 -3.48
N LEU A 161 -13.32 -0.82 -3.39
CA LEU A 161 -14.32 0.19 -3.07
C LEU A 161 -14.92 0.86 -4.31
N ASN A 162 -14.12 1.07 -5.35
CA ASN A 162 -14.55 1.64 -6.62
C ASN A 162 -14.69 0.53 -7.67
N GLY A 163 -15.51 0.75 -8.69
CA GLY A 163 -15.78 -0.23 -9.76
C GLY A 163 -14.53 -0.62 -10.56
N ALA A 164 -14.70 -1.49 -11.52
CA ALA A 164 -13.61 -1.92 -12.40
C ALA A 164 -13.11 -0.78 -13.29
N SER A 165 -11.79 -0.74 -13.51
CA SER A 165 -11.19 0.12 -14.54
C SER A 165 -11.59 -0.35 -15.94
N ASP A 166 -11.60 0.56 -16.89
CA ASP A 166 -11.83 0.23 -18.30
C ASP A 166 -10.70 -0.69 -18.80
N PRO A 167 -11.04 -1.89 -19.31
CA PRO A 167 -10.04 -2.83 -19.81
C PRO A 167 -9.36 -2.36 -21.10
N VAL A 168 -9.95 -1.43 -21.83
CA VAL A 168 -9.40 -0.87 -23.08
C VAL A 168 -8.34 0.19 -22.81
N HIS A 169 -8.37 0.85 -21.66
CA HIS A 169 -7.38 1.84 -21.28
C HIS A 169 -6.13 1.21 -20.69
N GLU A 170 -4.96 1.53 -21.26
CA GLU A 170 -3.67 1.21 -20.67
C GLU A 170 -3.47 2.05 -19.39
N GLY A 171 -3.62 1.41 -18.24
CA GLY A 171 -3.49 2.09 -16.95
C GLY A 171 -3.48 1.13 -15.77
N PRO A 172 -3.55 1.67 -14.54
CA PRO A 172 -3.62 0.86 -13.34
C PRO A 172 -4.84 -0.07 -13.38
N SER A 173 -4.60 -1.37 -13.29
CA SER A 173 -5.65 -2.38 -13.27
C SER A 173 -6.03 -2.71 -11.83
N ALA A 174 -7.30 -2.55 -11.50
CA ALA A 174 -7.84 -2.93 -10.19
C ALA A 174 -7.52 -4.39 -9.84
N GLY A 175 -7.66 -5.31 -10.79
CA GLY A 175 -7.38 -6.73 -10.60
C GLY A 175 -5.91 -7.01 -10.30
N ARG A 176 -4.98 -6.37 -11.02
CA ARG A 176 -3.53 -6.51 -10.76
C ARG A 176 -3.15 -5.95 -9.38
N MET A 177 -3.68 -4.79 -9.01
CA MET A 177 -3.45 -4.17 -7.72
C MET A 177 -3.93 -5.09 -6.59
N LEU A 178 -5.18 -5.57 -6.65
CA LEU A 178 -5.74 -6.49 -5.65
C LEU A 178 -4.94 -7.79 -5.55
N SER A 179 -4.58 -8.39 -6.68
CA SER A 179 -3.77 -9.62 -6.72
C SER A 179 -2.43 -9.42 -6.03
N ARG A 180 -1.74 -8.30 -6.31
CA ARG A 180 -0.47 -7.96 -5.68
C ARG A 180 -0.60 -7.75 -4.18
N MET A 181 -1.60 -6.98 -3.74
CA MET A 181 -1.87 -6.77 -2.32
C MET A 181 -2.23 -8.07 -1.60
N GLY A 182 -3.07 -8.90 -2.23
CA GLY A 182 -3.44 -10.22 -1.72
C GLY A 182 -2.23 -11.13 -1.55
N ALA A 183 -1.34 -11.18 -2.54
CA ALA A 183 -0.11 -11.98 -2.47
C ALA A 183 0.86 -11.47 -1.38
N ALA A 184 1.09 -10.16 -1.31
CA ALA A 184 2.01 -9.55 -0.33
C ALA A 184 1.54 -9.74 1.12
N LEU A 185 0.24 -9.61 1.37
CA LEU A 185 -0.33 -9.66 2.71
C LEU A 185 -0.96 -11.02 3.09
N GLY A 186 -0.96 -11.98 2.17
CA GLY A 186 -1.64 -13.27 2.36
C GLY A 186 -3.14 -13.11 2.58
N ALA A 187 -3.75 -12.09 1.95
CA ALA A 187 -5.12 -11.70 2.16
C ALA A 187 -6.07 -12.30 1.12
N ARG A 188 -7.31 -12.54 1.53
CA ARG A 188 -8.41 -12.79 0.59
C ARG A 188 -8.77 -11.49 -0.10
N THR A 189 -8.96 -11.50 -1.42
CA THR A 189 -9.35 -10.32 -2.18
C THR A 189 -10.77 -10.44 -2.73
N ILE A 190 -11.51 -9.33 -2.73
CA ILE A 190 -12.87 -9.24 -3.27
C ILE A 190 -12.90 -8.05 -4.24
N GLY A 191 -13.08 -8.35 -5.52
CA GLY A 191 -13.29 -7.32 -6.55
C GLY A 191 -14.71 -6.78 -6.51
N PHE A 192 -14.90 -5.56 -7.03
CA PHE A 192 -16.22 -4.96 -7.16
C PHE A 192 -16.70 -5.08 -8.62
N PRO A 193 -17.66 -5.97 -8.93
CA PRO A 193 -17.99 -6.36 -10.30
C PRO A 193 -18.96 -5.37 -10.98
N VAL A 194 -18.66 -4.10 -10.92
CA VAL A 194 -19.41 -3.02 -11.57
C VAL A 194 -18.45 -2.10 -12.31
N PRO A 195 -18.85 -1.38 -13.35
CA PRO A 195 -18.05 -0.32 -13.94
C PRO A 195 -17.70 0.76 -12.91
N ALA A 196 -16.52 1.40 -13.04
CA ALA A 196 -16.18 2.56 -12.21
C ALA A 196 -17.07 3.76 -12.51
N PHE A 197 -17.48 3.91 -13.77
CA PHE A 197 -18.34 4.97 -14.28
C PHE A 197 -19.54 4.39 -14.98
N PHE A 198 -20.67 5.05 -14.84
CA PHE A 198 -21.93 4.71 -15.48
C PHE A 198 -22.42 5.89 -16.31
N ASP A 199 -22.75 5.64 -17.57
CA ASP A 199 -23.36 6.64 -18.46
C ASP A 199 -24.75 7.07 -17.99
N ARG A 200 -25.44 6.17 -17.26
CA ARG A 200 -26.82 6.39 -16.82
C ARG A 200 -26.97 6.07 -15.33
N ALA A 201 -27.52 7.03 -14.59
CA ALA A 201 -27.80 6.86 -13.16
C ALA A 201 -28.75 5.67 -12.86
N ASP A 202 -29.70 5.40 -13.76
CA ASP A 202 -30.64 4.28 -13.60
C ASP A 202 -29.97 2.92 -13.69
N THR A 203 -29.01 2.75 -14.61
CA THR A 203 -28.18 1.55 -14.71
C THR A 203 -27.42 1.30 -13.41
N ARG A 204 -26.81 2.34 -12.85
CA ARG A 204 -26.14 2.24 -11.55
C ARG A 204 -27.13 1.79 -10.46
N ARG A 205 -28.31 2.43 -10.37
CA ARG A 205 -29.33 2.07 -9.37
C ARG A 205 -29.76 0.61 -9.50
N ALA A 206 -29.99 0.14 -10.73
CA ALA A 206 -30.35 -1.26 -10.98
C ALA A 206 -29.27 -2.22 -10.53
N MET A 207 -27.99 -1.94 -10.88
CA MET A 207 -26.87 -2.80 -10.47
C MET A 207 -26.68 -2.84 -8.94
N TRP A 208 -26.98 -1.78 -8.21
CA TRP A 208 -26.95 -1.79 -6.74
C TRP A 208 -27.99 -2.70 -6.11
N LEU A 209 -29.00 -3.11 -6.85
CA LEU A 209 -30.04 -4.06 -6.39
C LEU A 209 -29.64 -5.53 -6.62
N GLU A 210 -28.63 -5.79 -7.45
CA GLU A 210 -28.15 -7.13 -7.76
C GLU A 210 -27.52 -7.82 -6.52
N HIS A 211 -27.80 -9.11 -6.36
CA HIS A 211 -27.31 -9.88 -5.21
C HIS A 211 -25.77 -9.91 -5.12
N SER A 212 -25.09 -10.05 -6.24
CA SER A 212 -23.62 -10.04 -6.28
C SER A 212 -23.03 -8.71 -5.81
N VAL A 213 -23.64 -7.61 -6.24
CA VAL A 213 -23.25 -6.24 -5.86
C VAL A 213 -23.53 -5.99 -4.39
N LYS A 214 -24.72 -6.33 -3.92
CA LYS A 214 -25.10 -6.21 -2.49
C LYS A 214 -24.16 -6.96 -1.56
N ARG A 215 -23.71 -8.15 -1.95
CA ARG A 215 -22.73 -8.92 -1.15
C ARG A 215 -21.41 -8.19 -1.02
N VAL A 216 -20.90 -7.60 -2.11
CA VAL A 216 -19.65 -6.82 -2.05
C VAL A 216 -19.83 -5.55 -1.21
N LEU A 217 -20.93 -4.83 -1.40
CA LEU A 217 -21.26 -3.64 -0.61
C LEU A 217 -21.41 -3.97 0.89
N SER A 218 -22.00 -5.11 1.23
CA SER A 218 -22.09 -5.58 2.61
C SER A 218 -20.71 -5.80 3.22
N VAL A 219 -19.79 -6.44 2.49
CA VAL A 219 -18.41 -6.61 2.96
C VAL A 219 -17.70 -5.27 3.05
N ALA A 220 -17.85 -4.40 2.04
CA ALA A 220 -17.24 -3.07 2.06
C ALA A 220 -17.74 -2.23 3.26
N GLY A 221 -19.01 -2.37 3.63
CA GLY A 221 -19.60 -1.74 4.81
C GLY A 221 -19.00 -2.21 6.15
N THR A 222 -18.31 -3.34 6.18
CA THR A 222 -17.61 -3.83 7.38
C THR A 222 -16.14 -3.39 7.42
N ALA A 223 -15.65 -2.72 6.38
CA ALA A 223 -14.27 -2.24 6.34
C ALA A 223 -14.01 -1.21 7.45
N ARG A 224 -12.97 -1.42 8.23
CA ARG A 224 -12.55 -0.52 9.32
C ARG A 224 -11.42 0.42 8.90
N LEU A 225 -10.86 0.19 7.73
CA LEU A 225 -9.86 1.04 7.09
C LEU A 225 -10.21 1.16 5.62
N ALA A 226 -10.23 2.37 5.10
CA ALA A 226 -10.30 2.64 3.66
C ALA A 226 -8.99 3.30 3.21
N VAL A 227 -8.44 2.82 2.11
CA VAL A 227 -7.19 3.34 1.53
C VAL A 227 -7.46 3.77 0.09
N PHE A 228 -7.19 5.02 -0.20
CA PHE A 228 -7.41 5.60 -1.52
C PHE A 228 -6.44 6.76 -1.77
N GLY A 229 -6.22 7.08 -3.04
CA GLY A 229 -5.48 8.27 -3.44
C GLY A 229 -6.43 9.45 -3.63
N VAL A 230 -5.90 10.66 -3.46
CA VAL A 230 -6.58 11.90 -3.83
C VAL A 230 -5.95 12.39 -5.13
N GLY A 231 -6.77 12.59 -6.14
CA GLY A 231 -6.35 13.10 -7.45
C GLY A 231 -6.62 14.59 -7.61
N THR A 232 -6.43 15.11 -8.83
CA THR A 232 -6.77 16.47 -9.20
C THR A 232 -7.45 16.50 -10.56
N LEU A 233 -8.39 17.45 -10.72
CA LEU A 233 -9.00 17.82 -12.01
C LEU A 233 -8.10 18.69 -12.85
N GLU A 234 -7.08 19.31 -12.24
CA GLU A 234 -6.24 20.27 -12.92
C GLU A 234 -5.08 19.59 -13.65
N THR A 235 -5.02 19.79 -14.96
CA THR A 235 -3.85 19.44 -15.77
C THR A 235 -2.92 20.65 -15.80
N GLY A 236 -1.70 20.50 -15.27
CA GLY A 236 -0.69 21.57 -15.35
C GLY A 236 -0.04 21.97 -14.01
N SER A 237 -0.53 21.48 -12.88
CA SER A 237 0.06 21.76 -11.55
C SER A 237 1.26 20.87 -11.21
N GLY A 238 1.77 20.06 -12.16
CA GLY A 238 2.80 19.06 -11.89
C GLY A 238 2.28 17.81 -11.17
N ALA A 239 0.99 17.73 -10.86
CA ALA A 239 0.37 16.55 -10.30
C ALA A 239 -0.03 15.55 -11.39
N LEU A 240 0.13 14.26 -11.12
CA LEU A 240 -0.36 13.22 -12.04
C LEU A 240 -1.89 13.33 -12.15
N PRO A 241 -2.44 13.39 -13.38
CA PRO A 241 -3.87 13.49 -13.57
C PRO A 241 -4.58 12.29 -12.95
N SER A 242 -5.72 12.54 -12.33
CA SER A 242 -6.57 11.46 -11.84
C SER A 242 -6.97 10.52 -12.99
N GLN A 243 -6.89 9.22 -12.76
CA GLN A 243 -7.31 8.21 -13.74
C GLN A 243 -8.77 8.36 -14.15
N VAL A 244 -9.59 8.95 -13.30
CA VAL A 244 -10.99 9.33 -13.60
C VAL A 244 -11.07 10.22 -14.83
N TYR A 245 -10.09 11.11 -15.01
CA TYR A 245 -10.12 12.09 -16.09
C TYR A 245 -9.27 11.65 -17.28
N ALA A 246 -8.23 10.88 -17.06
CA ALA A 246 -7.40 10.33 -18.12
C ALA A 246 -8.15 9.29 -18.96
N GLY A 247 -9.14 8.61 -18.39
CA GLY A 247 -9.94 7.59 -19.08
C GLY A 247 -11.00 8.10 -20.04
N GLY A 248 -11.18 9.42 -20.18
CA GLY A 248 -12.18 9.99 -21.11
C GLY A 248 -13.64 9.71 -20.76
N HIS A 249 -13.93 9.24 -19.55
CA HIS A 249 -15.28 8.90 -19.09
C HIS A 249 -16.15 10.13 -18.81
N LEU A 250 -15.54 11.29 -18.63
CA LEU A 250 -16.24 12.54 -18.37
C LEU A 250 -16.13 13.47 -19.57
N SER A 251 -17.27 13.99 -20.02
CA SER A 251 -17.33 15.04 -21.02
C SER A 251 -16.80 16.37 -20.44
N ARG A 252 -16.52 17.34 -21.33
CA ARG A 252 -16.18 18.70 -20.89
C ARG A 252 -17.28 19.33 -20.02
N ALA A 253 -18.55 19.02 -20.31
CA ALA A 253 -19.68 19.50 -19.54
C ALA A 253 -19.68 18.88 -18.13
N ASP A 254 -19.43 17.56 -18.00
CA ASP A 254 -19.34 16.86 -16.72
C ASP A 254 -18.20 17.42 -15.87
N LEU A 255 -17.04 17.67 -16.48
CA LEU A 255 -15.91 18.30 -15.80
C LEU A 255 -16.23 19.71 -15.29
N ALA A 256 -16.97 20.49 -16.06
CA ALA A 256 -17.42 21.83 -15.64
C ALA A 256 -18.40 21.75 -14.46
N VAL A 257 -19.30 20.76 -14.47
CA VAL A 257 -20.20 20.47 -13.33
C VAL A 257 -19.39 20.04 -12.11
N ALA A 258 -18.49 19.07 -12.25
CA ALA A 258 -17.67 18.57 -11.16
C ALA A 258 -16.88 19.69 -10.46
N ARG A 259 -16.25 20.59 -11.26
CA ARG A 259 -15.54 21.76 -10.73
C ARG A 259 -16.47 22.69 -9.93
N ARG A 260 -17.66 22.98 -10.47
CA ARG A 260 -18.64 23.84 -9.82
C ARG A 260 -19.14 23.24 -8.49
N GLU A 261 -19.29 21.93 -8.44
CA GLU A 261 -19.73 21.20 -7.25
C GLU A 261 -18.57 20.90 -6.26
N GLY A 262 -17.37 21.40 -6.53
CA GLY A 262 -16.20 21.26 -5.64
C GLY A 262 -15.56 19.86 -5.67
N VAL A 263 -15.83 19.08 -6.72
CA VAL A 263 -15.15 17.79 -6.90
C VAL A 263 -13.71 18.05 -7.33
N VAL A 264 -12.75 17.53 -6.58
CA VAL A 264 -11.31 17.77 -6.82
C VAL A 264 -10.57 16.56 -7.37
N GLY A 265 -11.10 15.34 -7.24
CA GLY A 265 -10.44 14.13 -7.73
C GLY A 265 -11.21 12.85 -7.46
#